data_ca9c3b8507d717fcb6846c562ca48f46
#
_entry.id   ca9c3b8507d717fcb6846c562ca48f46
#
_cell.length_a   1.000
_cell.length_b   1.000
_cell.length_c   1.000
_cell.angle_alpha   90.00
_cell.angle_beta   90.00
_cell.angle_gamma   90.00
#
_symmetry.space_group_name_H-M   'P 1'
#
loop_
_entity.id
_entity.type
_entity.pdbx_description
1 polymer ?
#
loop_
_entity_poly.entity_id
_entity_poly.type
_entity_poly.pdbx_seq_one_letter_code
_entity_poly.pdbx_strand_id
1 'polypeptide(L)'
;MSNESANKFSERMCYFFWDMVNVQELSALTPNTSHPTALQYSSFVLSIVSCIIGYAGNLIVIFITGFLMKKKKSTIWFLNLALADFTFLLFLPLHAVSIFEANWSYGPNMCKLYNFLTFVNMYASIFILTALNIDRAMSIAKPIWHMRFVSRMISYSVCALIWVVAAISSVPAVIYSDVFSYGETIQCILYPEDLTGIAYIATDHSVNEYYRNAEREDCDGYNDPEMLPMWIHMTSTATGLVVPLAIIGCVIPLCVILFSNITIALHVKDSPKTTSSRLYRVVVAAVLAFFCTRTPLLIAQIIYLVASYTQQLHLMYKVTLYLPLLSSIAATNAFLNPIVYVLMGKQVRKEVSQFFSETLPQLTS
;
A
#
# COMPACT_ATOMS: atom_id res chain seq x y z
N MET A 1 -7.43 33.42 9.42
CA MET A 1 -6.31 33.76 8.51
C MET A 1 -6.63 35.09 7.85
N SER A 2 -5.65 35.96 7.65
CA SER A 2 -5.88 37.27 7.03
C SER A 2 -6.07 37.14 5.52
N ASN A 3 -6.83 38.05 4.90
CA ASN A 3 -6.97 38.12 3.42
C ASN A 3 -5.60 38.19 2.73
N GLU A 4 -4.60 38.79 3.35
CA GLU A 4 -3.23 38.88 2.87
C GLU A 4 -2.57 37.49 2.70
N SER A 5 -2.86 36.53 3.61
CA SER A 5 -2.34 35.16 3.50
C SER A 5 -2.99 34.39 2.36
N ALA A 6 -4.29 34.62 2.10
CA ALA A 6 -5.01 33.99 0.99
C ALA A 6 -4.50 34.52 -0.36
N ASN A 7 -4.29 35.82 -0.50
CA ASN A 7 -3.77 36.43 -1.70
C ASN A 7 -2.36 35.90 -2.05
N LYS A 8 -1.45 35.88 -1.06
CA LYS A 8 -0.09 35.32 -1.26
C LYS A 8 -0.10 33.83 -1.62
N PHE A 9 -1.11 33.09 -1.16
CA PHE A 9 -1.26 31.68 -1.54
C PHE A 9 -1.71 31.53 -2.98
N SER A 10 -2.75 32.27 -3.40
CA SER A 10 -3.27 32.26 -4.76
C SER A 10 -2.21 32.67 -5.78
N GLU A 11 -1.45 33.70 -5.48
CA GLU A 11 -0.32 34.18 -6.28
C GLU A 11 0.76 33.09 -6.47
N ARG A 12 1.18 32.39 -5.39
CA ARG A 12 2.12 31.26 -5.48
C ARG A 12 1.59 30.10 -6.30
N MET A 13 0.30 29.81 -6.21
CA MET A 13 -0.34 28.77 -7.03
C MET A 13 -0.34 29.15 -8.50
N CYS A 14 -0.64 30.41 -8.83
CA CYS A 14 -0.55 30.92 -10.20
C CYS A 14 0.85 30.74 -10.78
N TYR A 15 1.91 31.18 -10.08
CA TYR A 15 3.28 30.96 -10.51
C TYR A 15 3.63 29.50 -10.69
N PHE A 16 3.18 28.63 -9.80
CA PHE A 16 3.41 27.18 -9.94
C PHE A 16 2.77 26.62 -11.21
N PHE A 17 1.51 26.98 -11.51
CA PHE A 17 0.85 26.53 -12.73
C PHE A 17 1.48 27.13 -13.97
N TRP A 18 1.87 28.38 -13.93
CA TRP A 18 2.57 29.02 -15.02
C TRP A 18 3.91 28.30 -15.32
N ASP A 19 4.70 28.03 -14.28
CA ASP A 19 5.96 27.28 -14.42
C ASP A 19 5.69 25.84 -14.94
N MET A 20 4.62 25.20 -14.51
CA MET A 20 4.24 23.86 -14.96
C MET A 20 3.91 23.82 -16.46
N VAL A 21 3.27 24.83 -16.98
CA VAL A 21 2.85 24.90 -18.39
C VAL A 21 3.99 25.36 -19.30
N ASN A 22 4.82 26.29 -18.84
CA ASN A 22 5.79 27.00 -19.67
C ASN A 22 7.23 26.52 -19.51
N VAL A 23 7.59 25.84 -18.41
CA VAL A 23 8.94 25.29 -18.21
C VAL A 23 9.06 23.92 -18.84
N GLN A 24 9.98 23.77 -19.78
CA GLN A 24 10.16 22.57 -20.61
C GLN A 24 10.46 21.29 -19.84
N GLU A 25 11.06 21.37 -18.66
CA GLU A 25 11.27 20.22 -17.74
C GLU A 25 9.96 19.67 -17.16
N LEU A 26 8.97 20.54 -16.94
CA LEU A 26 7.66 20.14 -16.43
C LEU A 26 6.71 19.71 -17.55
N SER A 27 6.78 20.34 -18.73
CA SER A 27 6.00 19.96 -19.91
C SER A 27 6.40 18.58 -20.47
N ALA A 28 7.67 18.18 -20.28
CA ALA A 28 8.13 16.84 -20.66
C ALA A 28 7.57 15.72 -19.77
N LEU A 29 6.97 16.08 -18.62
CA LEU A 29 6.34 15.17 -17.67
C LEU A 29 4.81 15.09 -17.83
N THR A 30 4.21 15.98 -18.63
CA THR A 30 2.80 15.85 -19.02
C THR A 30 2.65 14.72 -20.05
N PRO A 31 1.62 13.87 -19.95
CA PRO A 31 1.48 12.67 -20.78
C PRO A 31 1.03 12.97 -22.23
N ASN A 32 1.67 13.93 -22.90
CA ASN A 32 1.47 14.18 -24.32
C ASN A 32 2.39 13.29 -25.19
N THR A 33 3.05 12.31 -24.58
CA THR A 33 3.80 11.29 -25.30
C THR A 33 2.90 10.08 -25.51
N SER A 34 2.77 9.67 -26.76
CA SER A 34 2.07 8.45 -27.20
C SER A 34 2.65 7.15 -26.60
N HIS A 35 3.61 7.26 -25.69
CA HIS A 35 4.29 6.12 -25.05
C HIS A 35 4.35 6.31 -23.53
N PRO A 36 4.14 5.23 -22.75
CA PRO A 36 4.26 5.27 -21.31
C PRO A 36 5.68 5.64 -20.86
N THR A 37 5.78 6.44 -19.81
CA THR A 37 7.07 6.81 -19.21
C THR A 37 7.79 5.59 -18.63
N ALA A 38 9.12 5.70 -18.44
CA ALA A 38 9.90 4.62 -17.83
C ALA A 38 9.37 4.21 -16.44
N LEU A 39 8.84 5.18 -15.66
CA LEU A 39 8.23 4.91 -14.35
C LEU A 39 6.92 4.12 -14.48
N GLN A 40 6.04 4.48 -15.42
CA GLN A 40 4.80 3.76 -15.70
C GLN A 40 5.08 2.34 -16.18
N TYR A 41 6.01 2.18 -17.12
CA TYR A 41 6.42 0.87 -17.62
C TYR A 41 7.00 -0.01 -16.51
N SER A 42 7.89 0.53 -15.68
CA SER A 42 8.47 -0.20 -14.54
C SER A 42 7.40 -0.61 -13.52
N SER A 43 6.45 0.29 -13.24
CA SER A 43 5.33 0.03 -12.33
C SER A 43 4.42 -1.08 -12.86
N PHE A 44 4.11 -1.05 -14.17
CA PHE A 44 3.32 -2.07 -14.84
C PHE A 44 3.99 -3.44 -14.76
N VAL A 45 5.26 -3.54 -15.19
CA VAL A 45 6.00 -4.81 -15.18
C VAL A 45 6.09 -5.38 -13.78
N LEU A 46 6.42 -4.54 -12.77
CA LEU A 46 6.53 -4.98 -11.39
C LEU A 46 5.19 -5.47 -10.83
N SER A 47 4.09 -4.79 -11.15
CA SER A 47 2.74 -5.20 -10.75
C SER A 47 2.31 -6.51 -11.40
N ILE A 48 2.56 -6.70 -12.69
CA ILE A 48 2.23 -7.94 -13.41
C ILE A 48 3.06 -9.12 -12.88
N VAL A 49 4.36 -8.93 -12.65
CA VAL A 49 5.22 -9.97 -12.04
C VAL A 49 4.69 -10.31 -10.64
N SER A 50 4.29 -9.32 -9.85
CA SER A 50 3.70 -9.51 -8.52
C SER A 50 2.40 -10.32 -8.59
N CYS A 51 1.55 -10.07 -9.59
CA CYS A 51 0.33 -10.83 -9.82
C CYS A 51 0.65 -12.30 -10.13
N ILE A 52 1.49 -12.58 -11.12
CA ILE A 52 1.77 -13.95 -11.59
C ILE A 52 2.36 -14.79 -10.45
N ILE A 53 3.44 -14.30 -9.82
CA ILE A 53 4.11 -15.02 -8.74
C ILE A 53 3.22 -15.08 -7.49
N GLY A 54 2.54 -13.99 -7.18
CA GLY A 54 1.69 -13.90 -6.01
C GLY A 54 0.44 -14.79 -6.10
N TYR A 55 -0.22 -14.87 -7.24
CA TYR A 55 -1.34 -15.81 -7.46
C TYR A 55 -0.91 -17.24 -7.20
N ALA A 56 0.12 -17.69 -7.92
CA ALA A 56 0.61 -19.07 -7.79
C ALA A 56 1.04 -19.36 -6.35
N GLY A 57 1.83 -18.46 -5.75
CA GLY A 57 2.36 -18.65 -4.40
C GLY A 57 1.29 -18.67 -3.32
N ASN A 58 0.38 -17.69 -3.30
CA ASN A 58 -0.66 -17.62 -2.28
C ASN A 58 -1.69 -18.74 -2.45
N LEU A 59 -2.05 -19.11 -3.67
CA LEU A 59 -2.95 -20.25 -3.91
C LEU A 59 -2.36 -21.57 -3.37
N ILE A 60 -1.06 -21.81 -3.58
CA ILE A 60 -0.35 -22.96 -3.00
C ILE A 60 -0.38 -22.90 -1.47
N VAL A 61 -0.10 -21.74 -0.87
CA VAL A 61 -0.14 -21.58 0.60
C VAL A 61 -1.54 -21.82 1.13
N ILE A 62 -2.59 -21.27 0.52
CA ILE A 62 -3.99 -21.47 0.90
C ILE A 62 -4.34 -22.97 0.85
N PHE A 63 -3.97 -23.66 -0.24
CA PHE A 63 -4.24 -25.08 -0.39
C PHE A 63 -3.55 -25.90 0.71
N ILE A 64 -2.24 -25.72 0.89
CA ILE A 64 -1.47 -26.49 1.87
C ILE A 64 -1.95 -26.21 3.29
N THR A 65 -2.09 -24.93 3.67
CA THR A 65 -2.48 -24.56 5.05
C THR A 65 -3.94 -24.84 5.35
N GLY A 66 -4.81 -24.70 4.35
CA GLY A 66 -6.25 -24.92 4.48
C GLY A 66 -6.65 -26.40 4.45
N PHE A 67 -5.99 -27.23 3.62
CA PHE A 67 -6.41 -28.62 3.41
C PHE A 67 -5.43 -29.64 4.01
N LEU A 68 -4.12 -29.48 3.78
CA LEU A 68 -3.13 -30.49 4.18
C LEU A 68 -2.66 -30.32 5.64
N MET A 69 -2.48 -29.09 6.09
CA MET A 69 -1.91 -28.78 7.42
C MET A 69 -2.96 -28.33 8.46
N LYS A 70 -4.23 -28.69 8.32
CA LYS A 70 -5.36 -28.25 9.19
C LYS A 70 -5.11 -28.41 10.70
N LYS A 71 -4.25 -29.35 11.11
CA LYS A 71 -4.05 -29.69 12.53
C LYS A 71 -3.15 -28.73 13.31
N LYS A 72 -2.41 -27.83 12.66
CA LYS A 72 -1.43 -26.96 13.33
C LYS A 72 -1.99 -25.56 13.60
N LYS A 73 -1.86 -25.06 14.83
CA LYS A 73 -2.31 -23.71 15.22
C LYS A 73 -1.64 -22.61 14.40
N SER A 74 -0.34 -22.75 14.13
CA SER A 74 0.43 -21.73 13.39
C SER A 74 -0.01 -21.55 11.93
N THR A 75 -0.68 -22.53 11.32
CA THR A 75 -1.12 -22.43 9.93
C THR A 75 -2.28 -21.46 9.74
N ILE A 76 -3.02 -21.16 10.79
CA ILE A 76 -4.13 -20.19 10.76
C ILE A 76 -3.62 -18.81 10.34
N TRP A 77 -2.50 -18.37 10.89
CA TRP A 77 -1.90 -17.08 10.58
C TRP A 77 -1.46 -16.98 9.12
N PHE A 78 -0.73 -18.02 8.62
CA PHE A 78 -0.28 -18.06 7.23
C PHE A 78 -1.43 -18.18 6.23
N LEU A 79 -2.49 -18.91 6.58
CA LEU A 79 -3.70 -19.00 5.76
C LEU A 79 -4.36 -17.62 5.61
N ASN A 80 -4.55 -16.91 6.72
CA ASN A 80 -5.19 -15.60 6.68
C ASN A 80 -4.34 -14.55 5.97
N LEU A 81 -3.00 -14.61 6.11
CA LEU A 81 -2.10 -13.72 5.38
C LEU A 81 -2.15 -14.01 3.86
N ALA A 82 -2.14 -15.28 3.47
CA ALA A 82 -2.27 -15.66 2.06
C ALA A 82 -3.64 -15.29 1.47
N LEU A 83 -4.72 -15.35 2.25
CA LEU A 83 -6.05 -14.89 1.83
C LEU A 83 -6.08 -13.37 1.63
N ALA A 84 -5.47 -12.59 2.51
CA ALA A 84 -5.38 -11.15 2.37
C ALA A 84 -4.60 -10.76 1.10
N ASP A 85 -3.44 -11.38 0.87
CA ASP A 85 -2.62 -11.15 -0.31
C ASP A 85 -3.34 -11.58 -1.60
N PHE A 86 -4.01 -12.73 -1.59
CA PHE A 86 -4.73 -13.25 -2.74
C PHE A 86 -5.90 -12.33 -3.13
N THR A 87 -6.70 -11.87 -2.17
CA THR A 87 -7.82 -10.94 -2.45
C THR A 87 -7.35 -9.62 -3.04
N PHE A 88 -6.25 -9.06 -2.56
CA PHE A 88 -5.65 -7.85 -3.12
C PHE A 88 -5.16 -8.07 -4.56
N LEU A 89 -4.47 -9.18 -4.82
CA LEU A 89 -3.92 -9.51 -6.13
C LEU A 89 -5.00 -9.65 -7.22
N LEU A 90 -6.25 -10.00 -6.87
CA LEU A 90 -7.36 -10.06 -7.84
C LEU A 90 -7.63 -8.72 -8.53
N PHE A 91 -7.35 -7.62 -7.87
CA PHE A 91 -7.63 -6.27 -8.37
C PHE A 91 -6.37 -5.50 -8.81
N LEU A 92 -5.19 -5.98 -8.46
CA LEU A 92 -3.93 -5.35 -8.84
C LEU A 92 -3.72 -5.23 -10.37
N PRO A 93 -4.16 -6.18 -11.23
CA PRO A 93 -4.06 -6.02 -12.68
C PRO A 93 -4.82 -4.81 -13.23
N LEU A 94 -5.98 -4.45 -12.65
CA LEU A 94 -6.74 -3.27 -13.06
C LEU A 94 -5.92 -1.99 -12.86
N HIS A 95 -5.27 -1.89 -11.72
CA HIS A 95 -4.39 -0.75 -11.42
C HIS A 95 -3.12 -0.76 -12.29
N ALA A 96 -2.54 -1.93 -12.55
CA ALA A 96 -1.37 -2.04 -13.42
C ALA A 96 -1.67 -1.53 -14.84
N VAL A 97 -2.80 -1.94 -15.41
CA VAL A 97 -3.25 -1.49 -16.73
C VAL A 97 -3.54 0.01 -16.72
N SER A 98 -4.22 0.52 -15.69
CA SER A 98 -4.53 1.95 -15.60
C SER A 98 -3.27 2.85 -15.51
N ILE A 99 -2.20 2.38 -14.85
CA ILE A 99 -0.91 3.09 -14.85
C ILE A 99 -0.29 3.09 -16.25
N PHE A 100 -0.34 1.95 -16.94
CA PHE A 100 0.26 1.79 -18.25
C PHE A 100 -0.44 2.64 -19.31
N GLU A 101 -1.77 2.65 -19.30
CA GLU A 101 -2.62 3.42 -20.22
C GLU A 101 -2.80 4.88 -19.79
N ALA A 102 -2.32 5.26 -18.59
CA ALA A 102 -2.61 6.55 -17.95
C ALA A 102 -4.12 6.84 -17.90
N ASN A 103 -4.95 5.80 -17.85
CA ASN A 103 -6.41 5.91 -17.89
C ASN A 103 -7.09 4.84 -17.02
N TRP A 104 -8.12 5.24 -16.26
CA TRP A 104 -8.95 4.35 -15.45
C TRP A 104 -10.31 4.13 -16.09
N SER A 105 -10.47 3.04 -16.82
CA SER A 105 -11.69 2.73 -17.59
C SER A 105 -12.76 1.96 -16.81
N TYR A 106 -12.55 1.69 -15.49
CA TYR A 106 -13.38 0.75 -14.73
C TYR A 106 -14.46 1.44 -13.88
N GLY A 107 -14.57 2.76 -13.92
CA GLY A 107 -15.55 3.55 -13.21
C GLY A 107 -15.26 3.75 -11.69
N PRO A 108 -16.09 4.58 -11.02
CA PRO A 108 -15.85 5.02 -9.64
C PRO A 108 -15.98 3.89 -8.63
N ASN A 109 -16.92 2.96 -8.79
CA ASN A 109 -17.11 1.86 -7.84
C ASN A 109 -15.91 0.91 -7.78
N MET A 110 -15.29 0.62 -8.93
CA MET A 110 -14.07 -0.20 -8.96
C MET A 110 -12.87 0.55 -8.40
N CYS A 111 -12.79 1.86 -8.58
CA CYS A 111 -11.77 2.71 -7.93
C CYS A 111 -11.89 2.61 -6.40
N LYS A 112 -13.08 2.82 -5.84
CA LYS A 112 -13.37 2.68 -4.41
C LYS A 112 -13.04 1.29 -3.88
N LEU A 113 -13.45 0.24 -4.61
CA LEU A 113 -13.19 -1.14 -4.24
C LEU A 113 -11.69 -1.49 -4.26
N TYR A 114 -10.96 -1.07 -5.30
CA TYR A 114 -9.52 -1.28 -5.41
C TYR A 114 -8.77 -0.64 -4.24
N ASN A 115 -9.05 0.62 -3.94
CA ASN A 115 -8.42 1.32 -2.83
C ASN A 115 -8.79 0.70 -1.48
N PHE A 116 -10.06 0.36 -1.27
CA PHE A 116 -10.50 -0.35 -0.06
C PHE A 116 -9.71 -1.63 0.17
N LEU A 117 -9.64 -2.50 -0.84
CA LEU A 117 -8.94 -3.79 -0.74
C LEU A 117 -7.42 -3.62 -0.55
N THR A 118 -6.83 -2.58 -1.14
CA THR A 118 -5.42 -2.21 -0.93
C THR A 118 -5.14 -1.89 0.54
N PHE A 119 -5.99 -1.09 1.18
CA PHE A 119 -5.85 -0.75 2.60
C PHE A 119 -6.19 -1.93 3.51
N VAL A 120 -7.25 -2.71 3.19
CA VAL A 120 -7.58 -3.94 3.93
C VAL A 120 -6.40 -4.91 3.90
N ASN A 121 -5.81 -5.17 2.73
CA ASN A 121 -4.62 -6.02 2.63
C ASN A 121 -3.47 -5.50 3.50
N MET A 122 -3.21 -4.21 3.44
CA MET A 122 -2.12 -3.61 4.21
C MET A 122 -2.34 -3.76 5.73
N TYR A 123 -3.52 -3.37 6.24
CA TYR A 123 -3.83 -3.48 7.68
C TYR A 123 -3.92 -4.92 8.14
N ALA A 124 -4.60 -5.80 7.38
CA ALA A 124 -4.71 -7.22 7.72
C ALA A 124 -3.33 -7.87 7.78
N SER A 125 -2.47 -7.63 6.80
CA SER A 125 -1.12 -8.21 6.74
C SER A 125 -0.28 -7.80 7.93
N ILE A 126 -0.21 -6.50 8.27
CA ILE A 126 0.62 -6.07 9.40
C ILE A 126 0.05 -6.53 10.75
N PHE A 127 -1.27 -6.55 10.93
CA PHE A 127 -1.88 -7.02 12.17
C PHE A 127 -1.72 -8.53 12.35
N ILE A 128 -1.85 -9.33 11.27
CA ILE A 128 -1.59 -10.77 11.29
C ILE A 128 -0.11 -11.05 11.62
N LEU A 129 0.82 -10.32 10.99
CA LEU A 129 2.26 -10.44 11.29
C LEU A 129 2.57 -10.06 12.73
N THR A 130 1.92 -9.02 13.27
CA THR A 130 2.07 -8.59 14.67
C THR A 130 1.53 -9.67 15.62
N ALA A 131 0.33 -10.18 15.38
CA ALA A 131 -0.26 -11.24 16.18
C ALA A 131 0.58 -12.53 16.12
N LEU A 132 1.13 -12.87 14.96
CA LEU A 132 2.03 -14.01 14.79
C LEU A 132 3.33 -13.82 15.59
N ASN A 133 3.89 -12.60 15.63
CA ASN A 133 5.07 -12.30 16.46
C ASN A 133 4.77 -12.46 17.95
N ILE A 134 3.63 -11.94 18.43
CA ILE A 134 3.17 -12.11 19.81
C ILE A 134 3.00 -13.60 20.14
N ASP A 135 2.30 -14.36 19.27
CA ASP A 135 2.09 -15.80 19.45
C ASP A 135 3.43 -16.54 19.58
N ARG A 136 4.43 -16.18 18.78
CA ARG A 136 5.78 -16.76 18.86
C ARG A 136 6.52 -16.35 20.14
N ALA A 137 6.48 -15.08 20.52
CA ALA A 137 7.09 -14.61 21.77
C ALA A 137 6.51 -15.33 22.99
N MET A 138 5.18 -15.47 23.07
CA MET A 138 4.51 -16.17 24.14
C MET A 138 4.81 -17.67 24.16
N SER A 139 4.91 -18.32 22.99
CA SER A 139 5.22 -19.74 22.89
C SER A 139 6.66 -20.07 23.38
N ILE A 140 7.57 -19.10 23.31
CA ILE A 140 8.95 -19.23 23.74
C ILE A 140 9.12 -18.80 25.20
N ALA A 141 8.59 -17.62 25.57
CA ALA A 141 8.78 -17.07 26.92
C ALA A 141 7.90 -17.76 28.00
N LYS A 142 6.69 -18.22 27.64
CA LYS A 142 5.74 -18.86 28.57
C LYS A 142 5.09 -20.09 27.94
N PRO A 143 5.83 -21.17 27.65
CA PRO A 143 5.35 -22.31 26.87
C PRO A 143 4.16 -23.04 27.53
N ILE A 144 4.18 -23.24 28.86
CA ILE A 144 3.11 -23.92 29.60
C ILE A 144 1.83 -23.10 29.52
N TRP A 145 1.92 -21.80 29.74
CA TRP A 145 0.78 -20.88 29.65
C TRP A 145 0.21 -20.85 28.22
N HIS A 146 1.07 -20.74 27.22
CA HIS A 146 0.70 -20.72 25.82
C HIS A 146 -0.05 -22.00 25.39
N MET A 147 0.43 -23.18 25.83
CA MET A 147 -0.25 -24.45 25.53
C MET A 147 -1.63 -24.54 26.19
N ARG A 148 -1.76 -23.99 27.40
CA ARG A 148 -2.99 -24.05 28.19
C ARG A 148 -4.06 -23.08 27.69
N PHE A 149 -3.69 -21.86 27.39
CA PHE A 149 -4.63 -20.76 27.10
C PHE A 149 -4.80 -20.43 25.63
N VAL A 150 -3.79 -20.61 24.77
CA VAL A 150 -3.91 -20.32 23.34
C VAL A 150 -4.48 -21.54 22.62
N SER A 151 -5.79 -21.53 22.38
CA SER A 151 -6.50 -22.55 21.60
C SER A 151 -6.59 -22.13 20.12
N ARG A 152 -7.01 -23.07 19.23
CA ARG A 152 -7.31 -22.73 17.83
C ARG A 152 -8.47 -21.73 17.72
N MET A 153 -9.49 -21.88 18.57
CA MET A 153 -10.64 -20.98 18.58
C MET A 153 -10.20 -19.56 18.85
N ILE A 154 -9.29 -19.35 19.81
CA ILE A 154 -8.72 -18.03 20.10
C ILE A 154 -7.99 -17.48 18.87
N SER A 155 -7.17 -18.28 18.18
CA SER A 155 -6.48 -17.84 16.97
C SER A 155 -7.45 -17.46 15.84
N TYR A 156 -8.53 -18.21 15.65
CA TYR A 156 -9.59 -17.84 14.69
C TYR A 156 -10.33 -16.56 15.09
N SER A 157 -10.68 -16.42 16.37
CA SER A 157 -11.35 -15.22 16.88
C SER A 157 -10.48 -13.98 16.72
N VAL A 158 -9.16 -14.10 16.98
CA VAL A 158 -8.21 -13.00 16.76
C VAL A 158 -8.10 -12.66 15.28
N CYS A 159 -8.03 -13.65 14.38
CA CYS A 159 -8.03 -13.40 12.93
C CYS A 159 -9.33 -12.71 12.49
N ALA A 160 -10.50 -13.17 12.96
CA ALA A 160 -11.79 -12.53 12.66
C ALA A 160 -11.81 -11.07 13.13
N LEU A 161 -11.33 -10.80 14.35
CA LEU A 161 -11.21 -9.44 14.86
C LEU A 161 -10.26 -8.59 14.01
N ILE A 162 -9.12 -9.14 13.59
CA ILE A 162 -8.17 -8.45 12.69
C ILE A 162 -8.86 -8.06 11.39
N TRP A 163 -9.62 -8.95 10.75
CA TRP A 163 -10.35 -8.65 9.52
C TRP A 163 -11.37 -7.52 9.70
N VAL A 164 -12.11 -7.54 10.81
CA VAL A 164 -13.08 -6.48 11.15
C VAL A 164 -12.36 -5.13 11.35
N VAL A 165 -11.28 -5.13 12.15
CA VAL A 165 -10.51 -3.90 12.40
C VAL A 165 -9.85 -3.39 11.11
N ALA A 166 -9.29 -4.27 10.28
CA ALA A 166 -8.71 -3.90 8.99
C ALA A 166 -9.77 -3.28 8.06
N ALA A 167 -10.96 -3.88 7.97
CA ALA A 167 -12.05 -3.35 7.15
C ALA A 167 -12.51 -1.96 7.65
N ILE A 168 -12.72 -1.78 8.96
CA ILE A 168 -13.11 -0.50 9.54
C ILE A 168 -12.02 0.57 9.30
N SER A 169 -10.75 0.22 9.52
CA SER A 169 -9.61 1.14 9.28
C SER A 169 -9.45 1.52 7.80
N SER A 170 -10.03 0.74 6.90
CA SER A 170 -9.98 0.98 5.44
C SER A 170 -11.18 1.79 4.92
N VAL A 171 -12.20 2.05 5.73
CA VAL A 171 -13.38 2.84 5.32
C VAL A 171 -13.02 4.22 4.78
N PRO A 172 -12.06 4.97 5.36
CA PRO A 172 -11.65 6.25 4.78
C PRO A 172 -11.19 6.15 3.31
N ALA A 173 -10.56 5.04 2.92
CA ALA A 173 -10.16 4.84 1.53
C ALA A 173 -11.36 4.74 0.57
N VAL A 174 -12.53 4.26 1.01
CA VAL A 174 -13.76 4.25 0.21
C VAL A 174 -14.35 5.64 0.11
N ILE A 175 -14.37 6.39 1.22
CA ILE A 175 -14.97 7.73 1.31
C ILE A 175 -14.19 8.71 0.43
N TYR A 176 -12.87 8.63 0.46
CA TYR A 176 -11.98 9.57 -0.19
C TYR A 176 -11.46 9.09 -1.56
N SER A 177 -11.97 7.98 -2.10
CA SER A 177 -11.64 7.54 -3.45
C SER A 177 -12.71 7.97 -4.43
N ASP A 178 -12.28 8.52 -5.57
CA ASP A 178 -13.14 8.77 -6.70
C ASP A 178 -12.36 8.74 -8.02
N VAL A 179 -13.07 8.86 -9.14
CA VAL A 179 -12.48 9.01 -10.45
C VAL A 179 -12.51 10.47 -10.86
N PHE A 180 -11.40 10.90 -11.44
CA PHE A 180 -11.25 12.25 -11.92
C PHE A 180 -10.90 12.28 -13.41
N SER A 181 -11.58 13.15 -14.18
CA SER A 181 -11.37 13.29 -15.62
C SER A 181 -10.39 14.42 -15.91
N TYR A 182 -9.31 14.09 -16.64
CA TYR A 182 -8.32 15.02 -17.17
C TYR A 182 -8.46 15.09 -18.69
N GLY A 183 -9.22 16.04 -19.22
CA GLY A 183 -9.53 16.05 -20.63
C GLY A 183 -10.14 14.72 -21.07
N GLU A 184 -9.44 13.97 -21.91
CA GLU A 184 -9.88 12.65 -22.38
C GLU A 184 -9.49 11.47 -21.46
N THR A 185 -8.66 11.69 -20.45
CA THR A 185 -8.20 10.63 -19.55
C THR A 185 -8.93 10.67 -18.22
N ILE A 186 -9.20 9.49 -17.64
CA ILE A 186 -9.81 9.33 -16.32
C ILE A 186 -8.77 8.71 -15.40
N GLN A 187 -8.69 9.18 -14.16
CA GLN A 187 -7.79 8.61 -13.16
C GLN A 187 -8.55 8.23 -11.89
N CYS A 188 -8.17 7.10 -11.29
CA CYS A 188 -8.63 6.71 -9.97
C CYS A 188 -7.71 7.35 -8.92
N ILE A 189 -8.26 8.24 -8.12
CA ILE A 189 -7.51 8.98 -7.11
C ILE A 189 -8.03 8.68 -5.70
N LEU A 190 -7.14 8.81 -4.72
CA LEU A 190 -7.43 8.59 -3.30
C LEU A 190 -7.50 9.93 -2.56
N TYR A 191 -8.26 10.89 -3.08
CA TYR A 191 -8.43 12.19 -2.45
C TYR A 191 -9.79 12.78 -2.84
N PRO A 192 -10.40 13.65 -2.03
CA PRO A 192 -11.72 14.19 -2.30
C PRO A 192 -11.77 15.12 -3.52
N GLU A 193 -12.97 15.36 -3.96
CA GLU A 193 -13.38 16.18 -5.13
C GLU A 193 -12.65 17.54 -5.24
N ASP A 194 -12.17 18.08 -4.13
CA ASP A 194 -11.53 19.40 -4.08
C ASP A 194 -10.10 19.44 -4.68
N LEU A 195 -9.41 18.30 -4.78
CA LEU A 195 -8.17 18.20 -5.56
C LEU A 195 -8.44 18.32 -7.06
N THR A 196 -9.67 18.03 -7.46
CA THR A 196 -10.10 18.15 -8.85
C THR A 196 -9.95 19.57 -9.34
N GLY A 197 -10.19 20.58 -8.50
CA GLY A 197 -9.98 21.97 -8.86
C GLY A 197 -8.53 22.31 -9.19
N ILE A 198 -7.57 21.90 -8.35
CA ILE A 198 -6.14 22.20 -8.57
C ILE A 198 -5.59 21.38 -9.75
N ALA A 199 -5.98 20.11 -9.84
CA ALA A 199 -5.57 19.26 -10.95
C ALA A 199 -6.33 19.62 -12.24
N TYR A 200 -7.60 20.05 -12.17
CA TYR A 200 -8.38 20.59 -13.28
C TYR A 200 -7.73 21.85 -13.86
N ILE A 201 -7.31 22.78 -12.98
CA ILE A 201 -6.56 23.98 -13.39
C ILE A 201 -5.28 23.59 -14.15
N ALA A 202 -4.58 22.52 -13.73
CA ALA A 202 -3.33 22.11 -14.37
C ALA A 202 -3.52 21.36 -15.71
N THR A 203 -4.72 20.89 -16.05
CA THR A 203 -4.93 19.98 -17.19
C THR A 203 -6.10 20.33 -18.08
N ASP A 204 -6.96 21.27 -17.69
CA ASP A 204 -7.99 21.82 -18.58
C ASP A 204 -7.30 22.53 -19.75
N HIS A 205 -7.71 22.18 -20.96
CA HIS A 205 -7.12 22.75 -22.18
C HIS A 205 -7.31 24.28 -22.21
N SER A 206 -8.42 24.79 -21.68
CA SER A 206 -8.70 26.23 -21.57
C SER A 206 -7.78 26.92 -20.56
N VAL A 207 -7.50 26.27 -19.44
CA VAL A 207 -6.60 26.76 -18.37
C VAL A 207 -5.14 26.66 -18.84
N ASN A 208 -4.76 25.55 -19.47
CA ASN A 208 -3.44 25.42 -20.09
C ASN A 208 -3.21 26.46 -21.19
N GLU A 209 -4.24 26.77 -22.00
CA GLU A 209 -4.19 27.82 -23.00
C GLU A 209 -4.08 29.21 -22.36
N TYR A 210 -4.82 29.44 -21.25
CA TYR A 210 -4.71 30.66 -20.46
C TYR A 210 -3.27 30.86 -19.94
N TYR A 211 -2.70 29.90 -19.21
CA TYR A 211 -1.34 30.01 -18.67
C TYR A 211 -0.23 30.00 -19.74
N ARG A 212 -0.48 29.40 -20.91
CA ARG A 212 0.45 29.44 -22.04
C ARG A 212 0.51 30.80 -22.70
N ASN A 213 -0.61 31.52 -22.71
CA ASN A 213 -0.74 32.84 -23.31
C ASN A 213 -0.57 33.97 -22.30
N ALA A 214 -0.64 33.69 -21.00
CA ALA A 214 -0.42 34.64 -19.93
C ALA A 214 1.08 34.95 -19.77
N GLU A 215 1.41 36.19 -19.49
CA GLU A 215 2.75 36.54 -19.05
C GLU A 215 2.94 36.14 -17.58
N ARG A 216 4.16 35.87 -17.15
CA ARG A 216 4.45 35.50 -15.76
C ARG A 216 4.03 36.58 -14.78
N GLU A 217 4.07 37.82 -15.20
CA GLU A 217 3.68 39.01 -14.45
C GLU A 217 2.15 39.07 -14.20
N ASP A 218 1.33 38.36 -14.96
CA ASP A 218 -0.13 38.24 -14.72
C ASP A 218 -0.45 37.50 -13.41
N CYS A 219 0.52 36.79 -12.85
CA CYS A 219 0.38 36.17 -11.54
C CYS A 219 0.55 37.16 -10.37
N ASP A 220 1.12 38.35 -10.63
CA ASP A 220 1.25 39.38 -9.60
C ASP A 220 -0.13 39.92 -9.21
N GLY A 221 -0.50 39.75 -7.94
CA GLY A 221 -1.80 40.14 -7.42
C GLY A 221 -2.96 39.20 -7.80
N TYR A 222 -2.68 38.05 -8.40
CA TYR A 222 -3.71 37.02 -8.65
C TYR A 222 -4.37 36.60 -7.35
N ASN A 223 -5.69 36.63 -7.30
CA ASN A 223 -6.48 36.32 -6.12
C ASN A 223 -7.69 35.47 -6.45
N ASP A 224 -7.66 34.23 -5.99
CA ASP A 224 -8.80 33.32 -6.02
C ASP A 224 -9.20 32.99 -4.57
N PRO A 225 -10.35 33.48 -4.09
CA PRO A 225 -10.77 33.30 -2.71
C PRO A 225 -11.11 31.84 -2.35
N GLU A 226 -11.40 30.98 -3.34
CA GLU A 226 -11.80 29.59 -3.11
C GLU A 226 -10.57 28.66 -3.04
N MET A 227 -9.45 29.05 -3.61
CA MET A 227 -8.25 28.22 -3.72
C MET A 227 -7.67 27.82 -2.37
N LEU A 228 -7.61 28.74 -1.43
CA LEU A 228 -7.05 28.45 -0.09
C LEU A 228 -7.95 27.56 0.77
N PRO A 229 -9.28 27.75 0.87
CA PRO A 229 -10.18 26.81 1.54
C PRO A 229 -10.08 25.38 0.96
N MET A 230 -10.03 25.25 -0.35
CA MET A 230 -9.87 23.98 -1.05
C MET A 230 -8.54 23.30 -0.68
N TRP A 231 -7.45 24.05 -0.65
CA TRP A 231 -6.14 23.54 -0.21
C TRP A 231 -6.14 23.04 1.24
N ILE A 232 -6.77 23.78 2.15
CA ILE A 232 -6.90 23.40 3.55
C ILE A 232 -7.70 22.09 3.67
N HIS A 233 -8.78 21.95 2.93
CA HIS A 233 -9.61 20.74 2.93
C HIS A 233 -8.82 19.54 2.42
N MET A 234 -8.11 19.68 1.30
CA MET A 234 -7.22 18.67 0.75
C MET A 234 -6.17 18.21 1.77
N THR A 235 -5.47 19.16 2.38
CA THR A 235 -4.41 18.86 3.36
C THR A 235 -4.98 18.17 4.61
N SER A 236 -6.18 18.58 5.06
CA SER A 236 -6.88 17.95 6.17
C SER A 236 -7.25 16.49 5.85
N THR A 237 -7.75 16.22 4.65
CA THR A 237 -8.11 14.88 4.20
C THR A 237 -6.88 13.98 4.05
N ALA A 238 -5.82 14.49 3.43
CA ALA A 238 -4.54 13.77 3.34
C ALA A 238 -4.00 13.41 4.73
N THR A 239 -4.15 14.33 5.70
CA THR A 239 -3.79 14.09 7.11
C THR A 239 -4.63 12.97 7.72
N GLY A 240 -5.94 12.99 7.50
CA GLY A 240 -6.88 11.97 7.96
C GLY A 240 -6.59 10.56 7.42
N LEU A 241 -5.91 10.45 6.30
CA LEU A 241 -5.47 9.17 5.72
C LEU A 241 -4.06 8.78 6.16
N VAL A 242 -3.09 9.67 6.00
CA VAL A 242 -1.67 9.36 6.19
C VAL A 242 -1.30 9.21 7.66
N VAL A 243 -1.84 10.02 8.56
CA VAL A 243 -1.49 9.96 9.98
C VAL A 243 -1.98 8.67 10.65
N PRO A 244 -3.25 8.24 10.52
CA PRO A 244 -3.68 6.93 11.03
C PRO A 244 -2.89 5.77 10.40
N LEU A 245 -2.60 5.84 9.11
CA LEU A 245 -1.78 4.86 8.41
C LEU A 245 -0.38 4.75 9.03
N ALA A 246 0.28 5.86 9.27
CA ALA A 246 1.60 5.89 9.89
C ALA A 246 1.58 5.36 11.33
N ILE A 247 0.59 5.75 12.14
CA ILE A 247 0.51 5.38 13.54
C ILE A 247 0.03 3.93 13.69
N ILE A 248 -1.15 3.60 13.15
CA ILE A 248 -1.82 2.31 13.34
C ILE A 248 -1.24 1.24 12.41
N GLY A 249 -0.89 1.60 11.18
CA GLY A 249 -0.35 0.68 10.18
C GLY A 249 1.16 0.47 10.24
N CYS A 250 1.92 1.34 10.96
CA CYS A 250 3.37 1.24 11.00
C CYS A 250 3.93 1.32 12.41
N VAL A 251 3.79 2.46 13.12
CA VAL A 251 4.50 2.72 14.38
C VAL A 251 4.10 1.74 15.48
N ILE A 252 2.79 1.59 15.75
CA ILE A 252 2.30 0.69 16.80
C ILE A 252 2.69 -0.77 16.52
N PRO A 253 2.43 -1.34 15.32
CA PRO A 253 2.87 -2.70 14.99
C PRO A 253 4.38 -2.88 15.12
N LEU A 254 5.18 -1.92 14.64
CA LEU A 254 6.63 -1.98 14.73
C LEU A 254 7.11 -2.05 16.18
N CYS A 255 6.58 -1.20 17.07
CA CYS A 255 6.90 -1.23 18.50
C CYS A 255 6.56 -2.59 19.13
N VAL A 256 5.38 -3.15 18.84
CA VAL A 256 4.95 -4.46 19.35
C VAL A 256 5.84 -5.59 18.82
N ILE A 257 6.17 -5.56 17.53
CA ILE A 257 7.06 -6.54 16.89
C ILE A 257 8.48 -6.47 17.48
N LEU A 258 9.02 -5.27 17.65
CA LEU A 258 10.35 -5.08 18.27
C LEU A 258 10.36 -5.61 19.70
N PHE A 259 9.37 -5.29 20.53
CA PHE A 259 9.24 -5.79 21.89
C PHE A 259 9.14 -7.33 21.91
N SER A 260 8.33 -7.91 21.04
CA SER A 260 8.19 -9.36 20.88
C SER A 260 9.51 -10.02 20.49
N ASN A 261 10.26 -9.43 19.56
CA ASN A 261 11.54 -9.96 19.09
C ASN A 261 12.62 -9.85 20.17
N ILE A 262 12.65 -8.76 20.94
CA ILE A 262 13.55 -8.63 22.11
C ILE A 262 13.24 -9.72 23.13
N THR A 263 11.96 -9.95 23.46
CA THR A 263 11.54 -11.01 24.37
C THR A 263 12.02 -12.39 23.90
N ILE A 264 11.86 -12.69 22.59
CA ILE A 264 12.35 -13.94 21.99
C ILE A 264 13.87 -14.05 22.13
N ALA A 265 14.63 -12.99 21.78
CA ALA A 265 16.08 -12.98 21.82
C ALA A 265 16.64 -13.26 23.22
N LEU A 266 16.03 -12.66 24.26
CA LEU A 266 16.40 -12.88 25.65
C LEU A 266 16.20 -14.34 26.12
N HIS A 267 15.12 -15.00 25.66
CA HIS A 267 14.80 -16.37 26.09
C HIS A 267 15.50 -17.45 25.24
N VAL A 268 15.83 -17.16 23.96
CA VAL A 268 16.54 -18.12 23.08
C VAL A 268 18.04 -18.27 23.45
N LYS A 269 18.61 -17.27 24.07
CA LYS A 269 20.04 -17.32 24.52
C LYS A 269 20.30 -18.52 25.45
N ASP A 270 19.30 -18.94 26.22
CA ASP A 270 19.39 -20.03 27.19
C ASP A 270 19.01 -21.41 26.60
N SER A 271 18.53 -21.51 25.35
CA SER A 271 18.12 -22.79 24.74
C SER A 271 18.31 -22.82 23.21
N PRO A 272 19.56 -23.06 22.72
CA PRO A 272 19.88 -22.85 21.30
C PRO A 272 19.39 -23.91 20.31
N LYS A 273 18.63 -24.95 20.69
CA LYS A 273 18.38 -26.16 19.86
C LYS A 273 16.91 -26.45 19.53
N THR A 274 15.99 -25.52 19.52
CA THR A 274 14.59 -25.83 19.28
C THR A 274 14.10 -25.57 17.84
N THR A 275 13.18 -26.42 17.36
CA THR A 275 12.39 -26.26 16.10
C THR A 275 11.72 -24.89 16.01
N SER A 276 11.51 -24.24 17.15
CA SER A 276 11.01 -22.87 17.33
C SER A 276 11.88 -21.82 16.63
N SER A 277 13.21 -22.02 16.54
CA SER A 277 14.13 -21.04 15.93
C SER A 277 13.96 -20.87 14.42
N ARG A 278 13.41 -21.88 13.71
CA ARG A 278 13.18 -21.79 12.25
C ARG A 278 11.92 -21.00 11.92
N LEU A 279 10.82 -21.31 12.62
CA LEU A 279 9.58 -20.58 12.42
C LEU A 279 9.76 -19.11 12.75
N TYR A 280 10.53 -18.81 13.80
CA TYR A 280 10.91 -17.45 14.14
C TYR A 280 11.63 -16.73 12.97
N ARG A 281 12.60 -17.40 12.32
CA ARG A 281 13.27 -16.80 11.14
C ARG A 281 12.34 -16.51 9.99
N VAL A 282 11.34 -17.38 9.75
CA VAL A 282 10.27 -17.14 8.73
C VAL A 282 9.50 -15.88 9.08
N VAL A 283 9.09 -15.74 10.33
CA VAL A 283 8.31 -14.57 10.80
C VAL A 283 9.14 -13.29 10.69
N VAL A 284 10.39 -13.30 11.13
CA VAL A 284 11.29 -12.14 11.00
C VAL A 284 11.49 -11.75 9.53
N ALA A 285 11.71 -12.73 8.64
CA ALA A 285 11.88 -12.45 7.23
C ALA A 285 10.60 -11.86 6.59
N ALA A 286 9.41 -12.35 6.96
CA ALA A 286 8.15 -11.80 6.47
C ALA A 286 7.93 -10.36 6.98
N VAL A 287 8.27 -10.09 8.25
CA VAL A 287 8.21 -8.73 8.83
C VAL A 287 9.18 -7.79 8.10
N LEU A 288 10.42 -8.22 7.88
CA LEU A 288 11.40 -7.41 7.16
C LEU A 288 10.95 -7.14 5.73
N ALA A 289 10.43 -8.16 5.01
CA ALA A 289 9.86 -7.99 3.68
C ALA A 289 8.74 -6.96 3.67
N PHE A 290 7.81 -7.03 4.63
CA PHE A 290 6.73 -6.07 4.77
C PHE A 290 7.25 -4.64 4.93
N PHE A 291 8.14 -4.40 5.90
CA PHE A 291 8.64 -3.04 6.13
C PHE A 291 9.52 -2.54 4.98
N CYS A 292 10.37 -3.37 4.38
CA CYS A 292 11.21 -2.96 3.24
C CYS A 292 10.38 -2.55 2.03
N THR A 293 9.26 -3.21 1.78
CA THR A 293 8.41 -2.91 0.62
C THR A 293 7.43 -1.76 0.87
N ARG A 294 6.91 -1.60 2.08
CA ARG A 294 5.89 -0.60 2.42
C ARG A 294 6.46 0.75 2.88
N THR A 295 7.60 0.75 3.55
CA THR A 295 8.20 1.98 4.11
C THR A 295 8.51 3.05 3.04
N PRO A 296 9.03 2.73 1.83
CA PRO A 296 9.27 3.76 0.81
C PRO A 296 8.01 4.50 0.41
N LEU A 297 6.89 3.80 0.25
CA LEU A 297 5.60 4.42 -0.07
C LEU A 297 5.11 5.31 1.09
N LEU A 298 5.20 4.83 2.33
CA LEU A 298 4.80 5.60 3.51
C LEU A 298 5.64 6.87 3.67
N ILE A 299 6.96 6.78 3.46
CA ILE A 299 7.85 7.95 3.50
C ILE A 299 7.43 8.97 2.43
N ALA A 300 7.15 8.53 1.22
CA ALA A 300 6.68 9.41 0.15
C ALA A 300 5.36 10.10 0.51
N GLN A 301 4.41 9.38 1.11
CA GLN A 301 3.15 9.96 1.58
C GLN A 301 3.36 10.98 2.70
N ILE A 302 4.28 10.73 3.63
CA ILE A 302 4.64 11.69 4.68
C ILE A 302 5.32 12.94 4.07
N ILE A 303 6.24 12.75 3.12
CA ILE A 303 6.88 13.88 2.41
C ILE A 303 5.83 14.70 1.68
N TYR A 304 4.89 14.05 0.98
CA TYR A 304 3.77 14.72 0.33
C TYR A 304 2.94 15.54 1.32
N LEU A 305 2.61 14.96 2.48
CA LEU A 305 1.85 15.64 3.52
C LEU A 305 2.61 16.85 4.10
N VAL A 306 3.90 16.70 4.40
CA VAL A 306 4.74 17.80 4.89
C VAL A 306 4.86 18.90 3.82
N ALA A 307 5.05 18.52 2.57
CA ALA A 307 5.13 19.47 1.45
C ALA A 307 3.81 20.22 1.25
N SER A 308 2.65 19.58 1.46
CA SER A 308 1.34 20.25 1.41
C SER A 308 1.18 21.28 2.54
N TYR A 309 1.58 20.97 3.77
CA TYR A 309 1.56 21.94 4.88
C TYR A 309 2.53 23.11 4.69
N THR A 310 3.69 22.84 4.08
CA THR A 310 4.71 23.86 3.80
C THR A 310 4.54 24.54 2.45
N GLN A 311 3.47 24.21 1.72
CA GLN A 311 3.15 24.74 0.39
C GLN A 311 4.30 24.60 -0.63
N GLN A 312 5.04 23.48 -0.56
CA GLN A 312 6.13 23.16 -1.47
C GLN A 312 5.59 22.39 -2.69
N LEU A 313 4.93 23.09 -3.62
CA LEU A 313 4.18 22.52 -4.74
C LEU A 313 5.04 21.66 -5.65
N HIS A 314 6.27 22.10 -5.97
CA HIS A 314 7.22 21.33 -6.79
C HIS A 314 7.61 19.99 -6.13
N LEU A 315 7.77 19.98 -4.80
CA LEU A 315 8.07 18.75 -4.08
C LEU A 315 6.87 17.79 -4.10
N MET A 316 5.66 18.30 -3.88
CA MET A 316 4.44 17.51 -3.99
C MET A 316 4.31 16.86 -5.36
N TYR A 317 4.47 17.65 -6.43
CA TYR A 317 4.42 17.17 -7.80
C TYR A 317 5.46 16.07 -8.06
N LYS A 318 6.72 16.30 -7.68
CA LYS A 318 7.77 15.28 -7.82
C LYS A 318 7.42 13.98 -7.10
N VAL A 319 6.91 14.07 -5.87
CA VAL A 319 6.49 12.88 -5.11
C VAL A 319 5.39 12.13 -5.84
N THR A 320 4.38 12.84 -6.37
CA THR A 320 3.25 12.25 -7.11
C THR A 320 3.69 11.41 -8.30
N LEU A 321 4.73 11.85 -9.03
CA LEU A 321 5.29 11.10 -10.17
C LEU A 321 5.82 9.71 -9.77
N TYR A 322 6.37 9.57 -8.56
CA TYR A 322 6.94 8.30 -8.09
C TYR A 322 5.92 7.40 -7.38
N LEU A 323 4.74 7.91 -6.97
CA LEU A 323 3.74 7.12 -6.25
C LEU A 323 3.33 5.83 -6.98
N PRO A 324 3.12 5.80 -8.31
CA PRO A 324 2.81 4.56 -9.03
C PRO A 324 3.89 3.48 -8.86
N LEU A 325 5.15 3.84 -8.98
CA LEU A 325 6.27 2.91 -8.80
C LEU A 325 6.36 2.45 -7.34
N LEU A 326 6.25 3.36 -6.39
CA LEU A 326 6.31 3.04 -4.96
C LEU A 326 5.13 2.15 -4.52
N SER A 327 3.94 2.36 -5.09
CA SER A 327 2.78 1.49 -4.86
C SER A 327 2.99 0.08 -5.43
N SER A 328 3.60 -0.03 -6.61
CA SER A 328 3.97 -1.31 -7.21
C SER A 328 5.06 -2.04 -6.40
N ILE A 329 6.04 -1.32 -5.86
CA ILE A 329 7.02 -1.88 -4.91
C ILE A 329 6.30 -2.39 -3.66
N ALA A 330 5.39 -1.62 -3.09
CA ALA A 330 4.61 -2.04 -1.92
C ALA A 330 3.76 -3.29 -2.21
N ALA A 331 3.23 -3.44 -3.43
CA ALA A 331 2.47 -4.60 -3.86
C ALA A 331 3.32 -5.89 -3.92
N THR A 332 4.64 -5.79 -4.08
CA THR A 332 5.54 -6.96 -4.09
C THR A 332 5.48 -7.75 -2.78
N ASN A 333 5.09 -7.13 -1.67
CA ASN A 333 4.88 -7.82 -0.39
C ASN A 333 3.97 -9.04 -0.55
N ALA A 334 2.94 -8.95 -1.39
CA ALA A 334 1.96 -10.02 -1.58
C ALA A 334 2.55 -11.30 -2.18
N PHE A 335 3.64 -11.23 -2.94
CA PHE A 335 4.32 -12.45 -3.43
C PHE A 335 5.55 -12.85 -2.58
N LEU A 336 6.13 -11.93 -1.82
CA LEU A 336 7.29 -12.25 -0.97
C LEU A 336 6.92 -13.19 0.18
N ASN A 337 5.71 -13.06 0.73
CA ASN A 337 5.22 -13.92 1.81
C ASN A 337 5.27 -15.42 1.46
N PRO A 338 4.68 -15.91 0.36
CA PRO A 338 4.80 -17.32 -0.06
C PRO A 338 6.25 -17.77 -0.25
N ILE A 339 7.09 -16.94 -0.85
CA ILE A 339 8.51 -17.25 -1.07
C ILE A 339 9.21 -17.49 0.26
N VAL A 340 9.02 -16.59 1.24
CA VAL A 340 9.60 -16.72 2.58
C VAL A 340 9.12 -18.03 3.24
N TYR A 341 7.85 -18.40 3.11
CA TYR A 341 7.32 -19.65 3.71
C TYR A 341 7.91 -20.89 3.09
N VAL A 342 8.02 -20.92 1.76
CA VAL A 342 8.58 -22.07 1.03
C VAL A 342 10.08 -22.19 1.27
N LEU A 343 10.84 -21.11 1.20
CA LEU A 343 12.31 -21.15 1.35
C LEU A 343 12.73 -21.50 2.77
N MET A 344 12.05 -20.98 3.78
CA MET A 344 12.47 -21.10 5.19
C MET A 344 11.68 -22.17 5.96
N GLY A 345 10.49 -22.56 5.49
CA GLY A 345 9.61 -23.53 6.14
C GLY A 345 9.86 -24.94 5.66
N LYS A 346 10.80 -25.72 6.28
CA LYS A 346 11.06 -27.12 5.87
C LYS A 346 9.81 -28.00 5.75
N GLN A 347 8.80 -27.76 6.60
CA GLN A 347 7.58 -28.53 6.61
C GLN A 347 6.66 -28.14 5.45
N VAL A 348 6.50 -26.85 5.20
CA VAL A 348 5.76 -26.36 4.02
C VAL A 348 6.41 -26.91 2.75
N ARG A 349 7.75 -26.81 2.65
CA ARG A 349 8.49 -27.35 1.51
C ARG A 349 8.34 -28.86 1.35
N LYS A 350 8.28 -29.64 2.44
CA LYS A 350 8.05 -31.07 2.37
C LYS A 350 6.66 -31.39 1.83
N GLU A 351 5.62 -30.74 2.33
CA GLU A 351 4.24 -30.91 1.87
C GLU A 351 4.08 -30.46 0.41
N VAL A 352 4.69 -29.32 0.04
CA VAL A 352 4.74 -28.86 -1.38
C VAL A 352 5.41 -29.90 -2.27
N SER A 353 6.59 -30.40 -1.88
CA SER A 353 7.32 -31.40 -2.68
C SER A 353 6.55 -32.71 -2.80
N GLN A 354 5.91 -33.17 -1.72
CA GLN A 354 5.06 -34.38 -1.75
C GLN A 354 3.85 -34.18 -2.66
N PHE A 355 3.17 -33.04 -2.55
CA PHE A 355 2.03 -32.72 -3.42
C PHE A 355 2.40 -32.76 -4.89
N PHE A 356 3.50 -32.11 -5.28
CA PHE A 356 3.95 -32.11 -6.67
C PHE A 356 4.41 -33.51 -7.15
N SER A 357 5.04 -34.31 -6.28
CA SER A 357 5.49 -35.65 -6.65
C SER A 357 4.37 -36.68 -6.74
N GLU A 358 3.31 -36.52 -5.94
CA GLU A 358 2.20 -37.48 -5.87
C GLU A 358 1.04 -37.11 -6.81
N THR A 359 0.77 -35.84 -7.02
CA THR A 359 -0.42 -35.36 -7.73
C THR A 359 -0.15 -35.06 -9.21
N LEU A 360 1.02 -34.54 -9.56
CA LEU A 360 1.36 -34.23 -10.95
C LEU A 360 1.36 -35.46 -11.87
N PRO A 361 1.92 -36.63 -11.46
CA PRO A 361 1.86 -37.82 -12.28
C PRO A 361 0.45 -38.37 -12.52
N GLN A 362 -0.48 -38.11 -11.58
CA GLN A 362 -1.88 -38.58 -11.70
C GLN A 362 -2.74 -37.69 -12.60
N LEU A 363 -2.32 -36.43 -12.84
CA LEU A 363 -3.02 -35.50 -13.74
C LEU A 363 -2.54 -35.62 -15.20
N THR A 364 -1.41 -36.29 -15.42
CA THR A 364 -0.82 -36.52 -16.77
C THR A 364 -1.00 -37.94 -17.28
N SER A 365 -1.57 -38.83 -16.49
CA SER A 365 -2.00 -40.19 -16.85
C SER A 365 -3.51 -40.21 -17.12
#